data_cceacdbe3d0bae6fac25419325ec77fd
#
_entry.id   cceacdbe3d0bae6fac25419325ec77fd
#
_cell.length_a   1.000
_cell.length_b   1.000
_cell.length_c   1.000
_cell.angle_alpha   90.00
_cell.angle_beta   90.00
_cell.angle_gamma   90.00
#
_symmetry.space_group_name_H-M   'P 1'
#
loop_
_entity.id
_entity.type
_entity.pdbx_description
1 polymer ?
#
loop_
_entity_poly.entity_id
_entity_poly.type
_entity_poly.pdbx_seq_one_letter_code
_entity_poly.pdbx_strand_id
1 'polypeptide(L)'
;MNTPDVKHLPLKIIHDLAHPADIQPAVYRQQVTDTLRDLRARGFGGVVTNVSTQHNYLESDREWALLAVLADACTAEGMRLWIYDERGYPSGGAGGMTLRDYPDGEAKGVVCIT
;
A
#
# COMPACT_ATOMS: atom_id res chain seq x y z
N MET A 1 -30.55 -14.72 -6.60
CA MET A 1 -29.98 -13.38 -6.29
C MET A 1 -28.80 -13.15 -7.19
N ASN A 2 -28.74 -12.00 -7.86
CA ASN A 2 -27.55 -11.64 -8.61
C ASN A 2 -26.42 -11.31 -7.64
N THR A 3 -25.28 -11.98 -7.76
CA THR A 3 -24.07 -11.62 -7.02
C THR A 3 -23.67 -10.19 -7.42
N PRO A 4 -23.49 -9.26 -6.47
CA PRO A 4 -23.08 -7.90 -6.81
C PRO A 4 -21.76 -7.90 -7.61
N ASP A 5 -21.68 -7.02 -8.60
CA ASP A 5 -20.43 -6.81 -9.33
C ASP A 5 -19.35 -6.35 -8.35
N VAL A 6 -18.16 -6.91 -8.46
CA VAL A 6 -16.99 -6.62 -7.62
C VAL A 6 -16.74 -5.11 -7.49
N LYS A 7 -17.03 -4.33 -8.54
CA LYS A 7 -16.88 -2.85 -8.51
C LYS A 7 -17.78 -2.14 -7.50
N HIS A 8 -18.85 -2.79 -7.03
CA HIS A 8 -19.78 -2.23 -6.05
C HIS A 8 -19.56 -2.76 -4.64
N LEU A 9 -18.65 -3.73 -4.47
CA LEU A 9 -18.31 -4.25 -3.15
C LEU A 9 -17.36 -3.31 -2.41
N PRO A 10 -17.42 -3.24 -1.07
CA PRO A 10 -16.53 -2.39 -0.29
C PRO A 10 -15.07 -2.83 -0.43
N LEU A 11 -14.15 -1.88 -0.22
CA LEU A 11 -12.73 -2.15 -0.10
C LEU A 11 -12.34 -2.23 1.37
N LYS A 12 -11.42 -3.12 1.69
CA LYS A 12 -10.83 -3.22 3.03
C LYS A 12 -9.52 -2.43 3.07
N ILE A 13 -9.42 -1.46 3.96
CA ILE A 13 -8.12 -0.80 4.24
C ILE A 13 -7.29 -1.75 5.09
N ILE A 14 -6.07 -2.02 4.64
CA ILE A 14 -5.06 -2.78 5.36
C ILE A 14 -3.77 -1.97 5.30
N HIS A 15 -3.40 -1.39 6.43
CA HIS A 15 -2.11 -0.74 6.57
C HIS A 15 -1.01 -1.81 6.52
N ASP A 16 0.05 -1.51 5.81
CA ASP A 16 1.20 -2.40 5.70
C ASP A 16 0.80 -3.86 5.34
N LEU A 17 -0.07 -4.02 4.34
CA LEU A 17 -0.21 -5.32 3.65
C LEU A 17 1.16 -5.73 3.10
N ALA A 18 2.07 -4.84 3.21
CA ALA A 18 3.48 -4.97 3.04
C ALA A 18 4.07 -5.93 4.09
N HIS A 19 4.80 -6.72 3.65
CA HIS A 19 5.69 -7.78 3.95
C HIS A 19 6.81 -7.36 4.91
N PRO A 20 7.24 -8.22 5.80
CA PRO A 20 8.51 -8.09 6.48
C PRO A 20 9.66 -7.96 5.47
N ALA A 21 10.67 -7.18 5.80
CA ALA A 21 11.79 -6.88 4.90
C ALA A 21 12.46 -8.13 4.30
N ASP A 22 12.43 -9.26 5.00
CA ASP A 22 13.13 -10.50 4.63
C ASP A 22 12.23 -11.58 4.02
N ILE A 23 10.96 -11.29 3.76
CA ILE A 23 10.05 -12.30 3.22
C ILE A 23 10.44 -12.70 1.79
N GLN A 24 10.39 -13.98 1.51
CA GLN A 24 10.54 -14.50 0.16
C GLN A 24 9.30 -14.19 -0.68
N PRO A 25 9.44 -13.77 -1.96
CA PRO A 25 8.30 -13.41 -2.80
C PRO A 25 7.23 -14.50 -2.92
N ALA A 26 7.63 -15.78 -2.96
CA ALA A 26 6.70 -16.89 -3.01
C ALA A 26 5.87 -17.03 -1.72
N VAL A 27 6.50 -16.87 -0.56
CA VAL A 27 5.83 -16.90 0.75
C VAL A 27 4.89 -15.71 0.88
N TYR A 28 5.34 -14.53 0.46
CA TYR A 28 4.52 -13.32 0.44
C TYR A 28 3.28 -13.50 -0.46
N ARG A 29 3.45 -14.04 -1.67
CA ARG A 29 2.33 -14.34 -2.58
C ARG A 29 1.29 -15.23 -1.91
N GLN A 30 1.73 -16.27 -1.22
CA GLN A 30 0.80 -17.17 -0.53
C GLN A 30 0.02 -16.45 0.57
N GLN A 31 0.71 -15.71 1.43
CA GLN A 31 0.08 -14.96 2.53
C GLN A 31 -0.95 -13.94 2.02
N VAL A 32 -0.58 -13.17 0.99
CA VAL A 32 -1.48 -12.21 0.36
C VAL A 32 -2.69 -12.91 -0.26
N THR A 33 -2.47 -13.99 -0.99
CA THR A 33 -3.56 -14.74 -1.62
C THR A 33 -4.54 -15.27 -0.59
N ASP A 34 -4.07 -15.82 0.52
CA ASP A 34 -4.92 -16.31 1.60
C ASP A 34 -5.72 -15.18 2.25
N THR A 35 -5.09 -14.03 2.47
CA THR A 35 -5.76 -12.82 2.98
C THR A 35 -6.86 -12.35 2.02
N LEU A 36 -6.57 -12.27 0.72
CA LEU A 36 -7.53 -11.83 -0.29
C LEU A 36 -8.73 -12.78 -0.39
N ARG A 37 -8.51 -14.09 -0.32
CA ARG A 37 -9.57 -15.10 -0.32
C ARG A 37 -10.48 -14.98 0.91
N ASP A 38 -9.91 -14.78 2.09
CA ASP A 38 -10.68 -14.55 3.30
C ASP A 38 -11.53 -13.27 3.20
N LEU A 39 -10.96 -12.17 2.74
CA LEU A 39 -11.69 -10.93 2.52
C LEU A 39 -12.80 -11.07 1.50
N ARG A 40 -12.54 -11.77 0.40
CA ARG A 40 -13.56 -12.03 -0.62
C ARG A 40 -14.72 -12.86 -0.05
N ALA A 41 -14.43 -13.87 0.75
CA ALA A 41 -15.45 -14.67 1.42
C ALA A 41 -16.31 -13.85 2.38
N ARG A 42 -15.76 -12.76 2.94
CA ARG A 42 -16.48 -11.79 3.78
C ARG A 42 -17.21 -10.70 2.98
N GLY A 43 -17.18 -10.72 1.66
CA GLY A 43 -17.91 -9.79 0.80
C GLY A 43 -17.14 -8.51 0.44
N PHE A 44 -15.83 -8.46 0.62
CA PHE A 44 -15.01 -7.36 0.11
C PHE A 44 -14.65 -7.55 -1.37
N GLY A 45 -14.63 -6.44 -2.12
CA GLY A 45 -14.29 -6.41 -3.54
C GLY A 45 -12.85 -6.01 -3.82
N GLY A 46 -12.06 -5.78 -2.78
CA GLY A 46 -10.66 -5.39 -2.92
C GLY A 46 -10.05 -4.86 -1.64
N VAL A 47 -8.84 -4.39 -1.76
CA VAL A 47 -8.04 -3.82 -0.67
C VAL A 47 -7.54 -2.42 -1.02
N VAL A 48 -7.34 -1.63 0.01
CA VAL A 48 -6.61 -0.34 -0.04
C VAL A 48 -5.41 -0.47 0.86
N THR A 49 -4.22 -0.25 0.35
CA THR A 49 -2.98 -0.35 1.13
C THR A 49 -1.99 0.74 0.76
N ASN A 50 -1.05 1.00 1.66
CA ASN A 50 0.07 1.87 1.38
C ASN A 50 1.18 1.14 0.61
N VAL A 51 2.03 1.92 -0.03
CA VAL A 51 3.20 1.43 -0.76
C VAL A 51 4.45 1.39 0.10
N SER A 52 4.37 1.89 1.33
CA SER A 52 5.49 1.84 2.25
C SER A 52 5.61 0.46 2.88
N THR A 53 6.81 -0.05 2.87
CA THR A 53 7.23 -1.09 3.80
C THR A 53 7.78 -0.43 5.06
N GLN A 54 7.89 -1.15 6.15
CA GLN A 54 8.27 -0.59 7.46
C GLN A 54 9.50 0.34 7.44
N HIS A 55 10.37 0.23 6.45
CA HIS A 55 11.65 0.94 6.41
C HIS A 55 11.95 1.66 5.10
N ASN A 56 11.41 1.23 3.98
CA ASN A 56 11.76 1.77 2.68
C ASN A 56 10.51 2.03 1.82
N TYR A 57 10.44 3.21 1.26
CA TYR A 57 9.33 3.65 0.43
C TYR A 57 9.64 3.40 -1.03
N LEU A 58 9.47 2.14 -1.50
CA LEU A 58 9.74 1.74 -2.89
C LEU A 58 11.14 2.19 -3.39
N GLU A 59 12.12 2.21 -2.50
CA GLU A 59 13.48 2.65 -2.83
C GLU A 59 14.31 1.55 -3.48
N SER A 60 13.87 0.30 -3.41
CA SER A 60 14.60 -0.83 -3.96
C SER A 60 13.78 -1.65 -4.96
N ASP A 61 14.46 -2.30 -5.89
CA ASP A 61 13.85 -3.23 -6.85
C ASP A 61 13.06 -4.35 -6.16
N ARG A 62 13.49 -4.73 -4.96
CA ARG A 62 12.81 -5.73 -4.15
C ARG A 62 11.41 -5.29 -3.74
N GLU A 63 11.25 -4.06 -3.28
CA GLU A 63 9.95 -3.53 -2.87
C GLU A 63 9.01 -3.38 -4.03
N TRP A 64 9.52 -2.93 -5.16
CA TRP A 64 8.76 -2.92 -6.41
C TRP A 64 8.32 -4.32 -6.83
N ALA A 65 9.21 -5.32 -6.70
CA ALA A 65 8.86 -6.71 -7.00
C ALA A 65 7.76 -7.25 -6.08
N LEU A 66 7.78 -6.91 -4.81
CA LEU A 66 6.75 -7.33 -3.86
C LEU A 66 5.41 -6.61 -4.10
N LEU A 67 5.44 -5.32 -4.46
CA LEU A 67 4.23 -4.62 -4.89
C LEU A 67 3.63 -5.26 -6.16
N ALA A 68 4.47 -5.66 -7.11
CA ALA A 68 4.01 -6.40 -8.29
C ALA A 68 3.35 -7.74 -7.91
N VAL A 69 3.94 -8.48 -6.96
CA VAL A 69 3.34 -9.72 -6.43
C VAL A 69 1.94 -9.47 -5.84
N LEU A 70 1.76 -8.37 -5.09
CA LEU A 70 0.45 -7.98 -4.55
C LEU A 70 -0.55 -7.67 -5.67
N ALA A 71 -0.14 -6.89 -6.67
CA ALA A 71 -0.99 -6.52 -7.80
C ALA A 71 -1.43 -7.75 -8.60
N ASP A 72 -0.50 -8.66 -8.86
CA ASP A 72 -0.77 -9.94 -9.54
C ASP A 72 -1.72 -10.82 -8.72
N ALA A 73 -1.53 -10.91 -7.41
CA ALA A 73 -2.41 -11.68 -6.54
C ALA A 73 -3.83 -11.10 -6.53
N CYS A 74 -3.98 -9.78 -6.43
CA CYS A 74 -5.29 -9.12 -6.52
C CYS A 74 -5.97 -9.42 -7.87
N THR A 75 -5.23 -9.34 -8.96
CA THR A 75 -5.74 -9.63 -10.30
C THR A 75 -6.19 -11.10 -10.40
N ALA A 76 -5.38 -12.03 -9.92
CA ALA A 76 -5.68 -13.47 -9.95
C ALA A 76 -6.93 -13.83 -9.14
N GLU A 77 -7.15 -13.15 -8.01
CA GLU A 77 -8.32 -13.37 -7.15
C GLU A 77 -9.54 -12.51 -7.58
N GLY A 78 -9.43 -11.73 -8.65
CA GLY A 78 -10.49 -10.84 -9.13
C GLY A 78 -10.85 -9.74 -8.13
N MET A 79 -9.88 -9.28 -7.36
CA MET A 79 -10.00 -8.23 -6.35
C MET A 79 -9.37 -6.93 -6.84
N ARG A 80 -9.95 -5.78 -6.43
CA ARG A 80 -9.38 -4.46 -6.75
C ARG A 80 -8.25 -4.13 -5.79
N LEU A 81 -7.21 -3.49 -6.31
CA LEU A 81 -6.15 -2.90 -5.52
C LEU A 81 -6.21 -1.38 -5.64
N TRP A 82 -6.32 -0.70 -4.52
CA TRP A 82 -6.15 0.73 -4.41
C TRP A 82 -4.92 1.01 -3.55
N ILE A 83 -4.15 1.99 -3.98
CA ILE A 83 -2.90 2.36 -3.34
C ILE A 83 -3.00 3.80 -2.86
N TYR A 84 -2.55 4.05 -1.64
CA TYR A 84 -2.26 5.39 -1.16
C TYR A 84 -0.74 5.52 -0.90
N ASP A 85 -0.21 6.68 -1.17
CA ASP A 85 1.22 6.94 -1.27
C ASP A 85 1.90 7.30 0.07
N GLU A 86 1.28 6.99 1.17
CA GLU A 86 1.70 7.47 2.47
C GLU A 86 2.79 6.61 3.10
N ARG A 87 3.87 7.26 3.48
CA ARG A 87 4.85 6.74 4.45
C ARG A 87 4.86 7.65 5.68
N GLY A 88 3.92 7.41 6.58
CA GLY A 88 3.66 8.31 7.69
C GLY A 88 2.81 9.51 7.30
N TYR A 89 1.95 9.93 8.18
CA TYR A 89 1.06 11.06 7.99
C TYR A 89 1.75 12.37 8.41
N PRO A 90 1.64 13.44 7.64
CA PRO A 90 1.04 13.57 6.31
C PRO A 90 1.96 13.10 5.17
N SER A 91 1.35 12.62 4.06
CA SER A 91 2.07 12.03 2.92
C SER A 91 3.01 12.99 2.19
N GLY A 92 2.81 14.29 2.32
CA GLY A 92 3.62 15.33 1.65
C GLY A 92 5.12 15.27 1.95
N GLY A 93 5.51 14.66 3.06
CA GLY A 93 6.91 14.44 3.40
C GLY A 93 7.60 13.33 2.61
N ALA A 94 6.83 12.49 1.88
CA ALA A 94 7.32 11.33 1.13
C ALA A 94 8.37 10.51 1.90
N GLY A 95 8.12 10.27 3.20
CA GLY A 95 9.08 9.61 4.08
C GLY A 95 10.40 10.36 4.30
N GLY A 96 10.42 11.66 4.07
CA GLY A 96 11.62 12.51 4.17
C GLY A 96 12.45 12.60 2.88
N MET A 97 12.08 11.86 1.83
CA MET A 97 12.85 11.84 0.57
C MET A 97 12.91 13.21 -0.10
N THR A 98 11.80 13.95 -0.09
CA THR A 98 11.75 15.28 -0.71
C THR A 98 12.78 16.22 -0.09
N LEU A 99 12.85 16.28 1.24
CA LEU A 99 13.81 17.16 1.95
C LEU A 99 15.25 16.60 1.90
N ARG A 100 15.43 15.30 1.78
CA ARG A 100 16.76 14.71 1.55
C ARG A 100 17.34 15.19 0.22
N ASP A 101 16.52 15.20 -0.84
CA ASP A 101 16.96 15.53 -2.18
C ASP A 101 16.88 17.04 -2.48
N TYR A 102 15.97 17.75 -1.78
CA TYR A 102 15.73 19.18 -1.91
C TYR A 102 15.56 19.84 -0.52
N PRO A 103 16.65 20.03 0.24
CA PRO A 103 16.58 20.59 1.60
C PRO A 103 15.92 21.97 1.67
N ASP A 104 16.06 22.78 0.62
CA ASP A 104 15.45 24.12 0.56
C ASP A 104 13.92 24.09 0.30
N GLY A 105 13.36 22.93 0.01
CA GLY A 105 11.94 22.70 -0.22
C GLY A 105 11.10 22.59 1.05
N GLU A 106 11.70 22.79 2.22
CA GLU A 106 10.99 22.78 3.50
C GLU A 106 9.89 23.85 3.55
N ALA A 107 8.69 23.45 3.97
CA ALA A 107 7.59 24.39 4.16
C ALA A 107 7.95 25.41 5.24
N LYS A 108 7.89 26.70 4.91
CA LYS A 108 8.20 27.80 5.83
C LYS A 108 6.92 28.42 6.36
N GLY A 109 6.82 28.53 7.68
CA GLY A 109 5.75 29.26 8.34
C GLY A 109 6.18 30.70 8.70
N VAL A 110 5.21 31.60 8.71
CA VAL A 110 5.42 32.95 9.24
C VAL A 110 4.90 32.99 10.68
N VAL A 111 5.75 33.34 11.61
CA VAL A 111 5.39 33.55 13.03
C VAL A 111 5.40 35.02 13.33
N CYS A 112 4.31 35.57 13.86
CA CYS A 112 4.25 36.89 14.39
C CYS A 112 4.76 36.85 15.83
N ILE A 113 5.85 37.54 16.10
CA ILE A 113 6.40 37.70 17.46
C ILE A 113 5.92 39.07 17.98
N THR A 114 5.10 39.07 19.01
CA THR A 114 4.63 40.28 19.73
C THR A 114 5.43 40.48 20.98
#